data_1e689a8bb77976c3d920bdf6cee3d3f1
#
_entry.id   1e689a8bb77976c3d920bdf6cee3d3f1
#
_cell.length_a   1.000
_cell.length_b   1.000
_cell.length_c   1.000
_cell.angle_alpha   90.00
_cell.angle_beta   90.00
_cell.angle_gamma   90.00
#
_symmetry.space_group_name_H-M   'P 1'
#
loop_
_entity.id
_entity.type
_entity.pdbx_description
1 polymer ?
#
loop_
_entity_poly.entity_id
_entity_poly.type
_entity_poly.pdbx_seq_one_letter_code
_entity_poly.pdbx_strand_id
1 'polypeptide(L)'
;MPFDYSDAPPPQFELIPHGTIATVVLHIRAGNAGEDGMLKRSKDGSCEMLDCEFAVTDGPFKGRKFWENWILEGTTSGHAKSIGINRGTLKAILDSALGLKPDDVSPQARAARTVSLKQFDGMTFIARIGIERGNARNDGSGNWPDKNVLAGVITPDRKEWHPVEQPPPFNGGGSPSAAAPSSSAPPIERPGWAS
;
A
#
# COMPACT_ATOMS: atom_id res chain seq x y z
N MET A 1 -37.54 -14.05 8.01
CA MET A 1 -38.13 -12.71 8.22
C MET A 1 -37.31 -11.75 7.37
N PRO A 2 -37.91 -10.92 6.51
CA PRO A 2 -37.18 -9.85 5.85
C PRO A 2 -36.81 -8.78 6.88
N PHE A 3 -35.61 -8.23 6.76
CA PHE A 3 -35.18 -7.09 7.55
C PHE A 3 -35.58 -5.81 6.83
N ASP A 4 -36.10 -4.82 7.57
CA ASP A 4 -36.40 -3.49 7.06
C ASP A 4 -35.17 -2.59 7.27
N TYR A 5 -34.65 -2.03 6.18
CA TYR A 5 -33.50 -1.13 6.18
C TYR A 5 -33.89 0.32 5.87
N SER A 6 -35.19 0.63 5.82
CA SER A 6 -35.70 1.95 5.39
C SER A 6 -35.20 3.10 6.27
N ASP A 7 -34.96 2.83 7.55
CA ASP A 7 -34.50 3.82 8.54
C ASP A 7 -32.98 3.75 8.80
N ALA A 8 -32.24 2.90 8.06
CA ALA A 8 -30.80 2.82 8.23
C ALA A 8 -30.13 4.13 7.79
N PRO A 9 -29.34 4.79 8.65
CA PRO A 9 -28.61 5.97 8.24
C PRO A 9 -27.61 5.60 7.12
N PRO A 10 -27.39 6.50 6.14
CA PRO A 10 -26.39 6.25 5.11
C PRO A 10 -25.02 6.01 5.76
N PRO A 11 -24.19 5.10 5.24
CA PRO A 11 -22.89 4.82 5.79
C PRO A 11 -22.04 6.10 5.75
N GLN A 12 -21.75 6.67 6.92
CA GLN A 12 -20.88 7.83 7.05
C GLN A 12 -19.43 7.35 7.08
N PHE A 13 -18.72 7.53 5.97
CA PHE A 13 -17.29 7.33 5.92
C PHE A 13 -16.59 8.64 6.25
N GLU A 14 -16.19 8.81 7.51
CA GLU A 14 -15.29 9.92 7.86
C GLU A 14 -13.97 9.77 7.10
N LEU A 15 -13.57 10.86 6.44
CA LEU A 15 -12.25 10.90 5.81
C LEU A 15 -11.15 10.97 6.88
N ILE A 16 -10.01 10.39 6.58
CA ILE A 16 -8.80 10.62 7.38
C ILE A 16 -8.42 12.08 7.22
N PRO A 17 -8.19 12.85 8.31
CA PRO A 17 -7.89 14.26 8.25
C PRO A 17 -6.71 14.57 7.34
N HIS A 18 -6.81 15.69 6.60
CA HIS A 18 -5.74 16.15 5.72
C HIS A 18 -4.43 16.40 6.51
N GLY A 19 -3.31 15.89 5.97
CA GLY A 19 -1.99 16.02 6.60
C GLY A 19 -1.67 14.94 7.63
N THR A 20 -2.58 13.99 7.89
CA THR A 20 -2.29 12.85 8.77
C THR A 20 -1.08 12.08 8.26
N ILE A 21 -0.13 11.82 9.17
CA ILE A 21 1.02 10.94 8.92
C ILE A 21 0.71 9.59 9.57
N ALA A 22 0.85 8.52 8.81
CA ALA A 22 0.58 7.16 9.27
C ALA A 22 1.46 6.15 8.53
N THR A 23 1.68 5.01 9.15
CA THR A 23 2.23 3.85 8.48
C THR A 23 1.15 3.21 7.63
N VAL A 24 1.45 2.98 6.36
CA VAL A 24 0.52 2.36 5.40
C VAL A 24 1.18 1.20 4.68
N VAL A 25 0.38 0.24 4.28
CA VAL A 25 0.79 -0.83 3.36
C VAL A 25 0.15 -0.57 1.99
N LEU A 26 0.95 -0.70 0.94
CA LEU A 26 0.50 -0.66 -0.44
C LEU A 26 0.11 -2.06 -0.90
N HIS A 27 -1.10 -2.21 -1.40
CA HIS A 27 -1.55 -3.39 -2.13
C HIS A 27 -1.83 -3.02 -3.58
N ILE A 28 -1.36 -3.84 -4.51
CA ILE A 28 -1.57 -3.63 -5.94
C ILE A 28 -2.60 -4.63 -6.44
N ARG A 29 -3.68 -4.11 -7.02
CA ARG A 29 -4.68 -4.94 -7.68
C ARG A 29 -4.26 -5.19 -9.12
N ALA A 30 -3.69 -6.37 -9.36
CA ALA A 30 -3.17 -6.76 -10.68
C ALA A 30 -4.26 -6.68 -11.76
N GLY A 31 -3.92 -6.08 -12.91
CA GLY A 31 -4.84 -5.86 -14.04
C GLY A 31 -4.48 -6.64 -15.30
N ASN A 32 -3.50 -7.55 -15.22
CA ASN A 32 -3.01 -8.40 -16.30
C ASN A 32 -2.43 -7.64 -17.52
N ALA A 33 -1.98 -6.40 -17.32
CA ALA A 33 -1.24 -5.62 -18.30
C ALA A 33 0.18 -5.29 -17.80
N GLY A 34 1.04 -4.79 -18.70
CA GLY A 34 2.45 -4.58 -18.40
C GLY A 34 3.25 -5.89 -18.38
N GLU A 35 4.58 -5.76 -18.27
CA GLU A 35 5.51 -6.89 -18.37
C GLU A 35 5.29 -7.96 -17.27
N ASP A 36 4.97 -7.52 -16.07
CA ASP A 36 4.75 -8.41 -14.91
C ASP A 36 3.25 -8.63 -14.56
N GLY A 37 2.32 -8.13 -15.41
CA GLY A 37 0.88 -8.29 -15.24
C GLY A 37 0.27 -7.42 -14.13
N MET A 38 1.04 -6.50 -13.55
CA MET A 38 0.58 -5.66 -12.44
C MET A 38 -0.22 -4.45 -12.88
N LEU A 39 -0.09 -4.03 -14.14
CA LEU A 39 -0.79 -2.86 -14.67
C LEU A 39 -2.20 -3.19 -15.15
N LYS A 40 -3.05 -2.19 -15.12
CA LYS A 40 -4.42 -2.20 -15.65
C LYS A 40 -4.50 -1.24 -16.82
N ARG A 41 -5.04 -1.71 -17.95
CA ARG A 41 -5.24 -0.88 -19.13
C ARG A 41 -6.49 -0.01 -19.01
N SER A 42 -6.40 1.26 -19.46
CA SER A 42 -7.56 2.14 -19.58
C SER A 42 -8.55 1.61 -20.62
N LYS A 43 -9.83 2.01 -20.51
CA LYS A 43 -10.88 1.54 -21.42
C LYS A 43 -10.61 1.88 -22.89
N ASP A 44 -9.99 3.02 -23.15
CA ASP A 44 -9.61 3.52 -24.47
C ASP A 44 -8.23 3.03 -24.94
N GLY A 45 -7.53 2.25 -24.10
CA GLY A 45 -6.20 1.73 -24.40
C GLY A 45 -5.08 2.78 -24.42
N SER A 46 -5.36 4.03 -24.02
CA SER A 46 -4.39 5.13 -24.13
C SER A 46 -3.32 5.12 -23.05
N CYS A 47 -3.55 4.44 -21.94
CA CYS A 47 -2.58 4.32 -20.83
C CYS A 47 -2.72 3.01 -20.06
N GLU A 48 -1.64 2.66 -19.35
CA GLU A 48 -1.61 1.60 -18.37
C GLU A 48 -1.31 2.18 -16.98
N MET A 49 -2.05 1.72 -15.98
CA MET A 49 -2.10 2.28 -14.63
C MET A 49 -1.85 1.21 -13.59
N LEU A 50 -1.17 1.59 -12.52
CA LEU A 50 -1.11 0.82 -11.30
C LEU A 50 -2.36 1.11 -10.46
N ASP A 51 -3.14 0.08 -10.14
CA ASP A 51 -4.34 0.20 -9.28
C ASP A 51 -3.92 -0.04 -7.83
N CYS A 52 -3.71 1.07 -7.09
CA CYS A 52 -3.16 1.08 -5.74
C CYS A 52 -4.27 1.12 -4.68
N GLU A 53 -4.20 0.22 -3.72
CA GLU A 53 -4.94 0.27 -2.47
C GLU A 53 -3.97 0.53 -1.33
N PHE A 54 -4.21 1.55 -0.54
CA PHE A 54 -3.44 1.89 0.65
C PHE A 54 -4.25 1.55 1.89
N ALA A 55 -3.68 0.77 2.81
CA ALA A 55 -4.31 0.45 4.09
C ALA A 55 -3.46 0.99 5.25
N VAL A 56 -4.06 1.75 6.13
CA VAL A 56 -3.40 2.25 7.35
C VAL A 56 -3.20 1.10 8.33
N THR A 57 -1.96 0.92 8.81
CA THR A 57 -1.58 -0.24 9.64
C THR A 57 -1.54 0.06 11.13
N ASP A 58 -1.45 1.34 11.50
CA ASP A 58 -1.33 1.76 12.90
C ASP A 58 -2.15 3.03 13.22
N GLY A 59 -2.13 3.42 14.49
CA GLY A 59 -2.76 4.64 14.98
C GLY A 59 -4.29 4.62 14.95
N PRO A 60 -4.92 5.82 15.11
CA PRO A 60 -6.38 5.95 15.26
C PRO A 60 -7.16 5.60 14.01
N PHE A 61 -6.50 5.55 12.85
CA PHE A 61 -7.11 5.24 11.56
C PHE A 61 -6.77 3.84 11.05
N LYS A 62 -6.21 2.98 11.89
CA LYS A 62 -5.86 1.60 11.54
C LYS A 62 -7.02 0.87 10.86
N GLY A 63 -6.72 0.20 9.74
CA GLY A 63 -7.69 -0.52 8.93
C GLY A 63 -8.44 0.32 7.91
N ARG A 64 -8.30 1.65 7.95
CA ARG A 64 -8.87 2.53 6.92
C ARG A 64 -8.10 2.38 5.61
N LYS A 65 -8.82 2.43 4.51
CA LYS A 65 -8.28 2.25 3.16
C LYS A 65 -8.62 3.42 2.26
N PHE A 66 -7.75 3.69 1.29
CA PHE A 66 -8.00 4.61 0.19
C PHE A 66 -7.33 4.10 -1.09
N TRP A 67 -7.74 4.63 -2.25
CA TRP A 67 -7.36 4.07 -3.55
C TRP A 67 -6.96 5.15 -4.52
N GLU A 68 -5.93 4.84 -5.32
CA GLU A 68 -5.49 5.70 -6.43
C GLU A 68 -5.11 4.85 -7.64
N ASN A 69 -5.29 5.44 -8.84
CA ASN A 69 -4.77 4.87 -10.07
C ASN A 69 -3.59 5.72 -10.56
N TRP A 70 -2.42 5.11 -10.71
CA TRP A 70 -1.20 5.79 -11.12
C TRP A 70 -0.80 5.39 -12.53
N ILE A 71 -0.85 6.33 -13.47
CA ILE A 71 -0.42 6.10 -14.86
C ILE A 71 1.10 5.88 -14.86
N LEU A 72 1.55 4.73 -15.35
CA LEU A 72 2.96 4.37 -15.49
C LEU A 72 3.39 4.23 -16.94
N GLU A 73 2.44 4.02 -17.87
CA GLU A 73 2.65 4.00 -19.32
C GLU A 73 1.53 4.74 -20.01
N GLY A 74 1.83 5.41 -21.12
CA GLY A 74 0.82 6.17 -21.84
C GLY A 74 1.36 6.88 -23.08
N THR A 75 0.45 7.24 -23.99
CA THR A 75 0.79 7.72 -25.33
C THR A 75 0.71 9.25 -25.49
N THR A 76 0.18 9.98 -24.51
CA THR A 76 -0.01 11.43 -24.59
C THR A 76 1.02 12.21 -23.78
N SER A 77 1.23 13.49 -24.11
CA SER A 77 2.10 14.40 -23.34
C SER A 77 1.61 14.61 -21.90
N GLY A 78 0.27 14.60 -21.69
CA GLY A 78 -0.31 14.64 -20.34
C GLY A 78 0.05 13.41 -19.52
N HIS A 79 0.08 12.23 -20.14
CA HIS A 79 0.53 11.00 -19.48
C HIS A 79 2.01 11.08 -19.08
N ALA A 80 2.89 11.65 -19.92
CA ALA A 80 4.31 11.76 -19.61
C ALA A 80 4.59 12.49 -18.28
N LYS A 81 3.85 13.58 -18.01
CA LYS A 81 3.95 14.31 -16.75
C LYS A 81 3.50 13.44 -15.56
N SER A 82 2.36 12.77 -15.68
CA SER A 82 1.82 11.88 -14.65
C SER A 82 2.76 10.71 -14.37
N ILE A 83 3.33 10.11 -15.42
CA ILE A 83 4.32 9.02 -15.32
C ILE A 83 5.54 9.49 -14.51
N GLY A 84 6.06 10.69 -14.80
CA GLY A 84 7.20 11.24 -14.05
C GLY A 84 6.90 11.41 -12.55
N ILE A 85 5.73 11.96 -12.21
CA ILE A 85 5.28 12.13 -10.83
C ILE A 85 5.13 10.77 -10.14
N ASN A 86 4.44 9.82 -10.77
CA ASN A 86 4.14 8.52 -10.18
C ASN A 86 5.40 7.67 -9.97
N ARG A 87 6.36 7.70 -10.93
CA ARG A 87 7.67 7.05 -10.74
C ARG A 87 8.47 7.67 -9.60
N GLY A 88 8.40 9.00 -9.45
CA GLY A 88 8.99 9.69 -8.30
C GLY A 88 8.36 9.26 -6.98
N THR A 89 7.05 9.07 -6.94
CA THR A 89 6.34 8.58 -5.76
C THR A 89 6.72 7.14 -5.43
N LEU A 90 6.80 6.25 -6.42
CA LEU A 90 7.26 4.87 -6.23
C LEU A 90 8.71 4.83 -5.69
N LYS A 91 9.61 5.68 -6.22
CA LYS A 91 10.96 5.81 -5.67
C LYS A 91 10.92 6.23 -4.19
N ALA A 92 10.09 7.21 -3.84
CA ALA A 92 9.97 7.68 -2.45
C ALA A 92 9.40 6.58 -1.53
N ILE A 93 8.48 5.74 -2.01
CA ILE A 93 7.99 4.57 -1.27
C ILE A 93 9.12 3.60 -0.97
N LEU A 94 9.97 3.26 -1.97
CA LEU A 94 11.16 2.44 -1.74
C LEU A 94 12.11 3.07 -0.73
N ASP A 95 12.38 4.36 -0.87
CA ASP A 95 13.27 5.08 0.05
C ASP A 95 12.73 5.05 1.49
N SER A 96 11.43 5.28 1.68
CA SER A 96 10.77 5.19 2.99
C SER A 96 10.81 3.78 3.58
N ALA A 97 10.45 2.80 2.76
CA ALA A 97 10.33 1.41 3.17
C ALA A 97 11.69 0.75 3.53
N LEU A 98 12.73 1.11 2.79
CA LEU A 98 14.08 0.55 2.92
C LEU A 98 15.04 1.43 3.74
N GLY A 99 14.58 2.58 4.23
CA GLY A 99 15.42 3.49 5.00
C GLY A 99 16.52 4.18 4.16
N LEU A 100 16.30 4.38 2.86
CA LEU A 100 17.26 4.99 1.96
C LEU A 100 17.07 6.51 1.93
N LYS A 101 18.15 7.27 2.03
CA LYS A 101 18.06 8.72 1.83
C LYS A 101 17.75 9.03 0.36
N PRO A 102 16.86 10.01 0.06
CA PRO A 102 16.48 10.33 -1.32
C PRO A 102 17.63 10.72 -2.25
N ASP A 103 18.69 11.31 -1.70
CA ASP A 103 19.90 11.76 -2.37
C ASP A 103 21.02 10.71 -2.42
N ASP A 104 20.84 9.56 -1.80
CA ASP A 104 21.81 8.47 -1.85
C ASP A 104 21.84 7.84 -3.26
N VAL A 105 22.94 8.06 -3.96
CA VAL A 105 23.21 7.54 -5.31
C VAL A 105 24.26 6.43 -5.33
N SER A 106 24.61 5.88 -4.15
CA SER A 106 25.54 4.75 -4.04
C SER A 106 25.10 3.54 -4.89
N PRO A 107 26.03 2.68 -5.30
CA PRO A 107 25.70 1.45 -6.02
C PRO A 107 24.69 0.57 -5.25
N GLN A 108 24.79 0.51 -3.93
CA GLN A 108 23.90 -0.24 -3.05
C GLN A 108 22.49 0.33 -3.08
N ALA A 109 22.33 1.67 -2.94
CA ALA A 109 21.03 2.32 -2.99
C ALA A 109 20.38 2.20 -4.38
N ARG A 110 21.18 2.28 -5.46
CA ARG A 110 20.69 2.05 -6.83
C ARG A 110 20.18 0.62 -7.02
N ALA A 111 20.95 -0.37 -6.57
CA ALA A 111 20.54 -1.77 -6.63
C ALA A 111 19.26 -2.03 -5.85
N ALA A 112 19.13 -1.47 -4.65
CA ALA A 112 17.92 -1.59 -3.82
C ALA A 112 16.67 -0.93 -4.45
N ARG A 113 16.84 0.06 -5.34
CA ARG A 113 15.76 0.69 -6.09
C ARG A 113 15.44 0.02 -7.42
N THR A 114 16.19 -1.02 -7.79
CA THR A 114 15.96 -1.80 -9.03
C THR A 114 15.07 -2.99 -8.72
N VAL A 115 13.77 -2.75 -8.75
CA VAL A 115 12.73 -3.72 -8.35
C VAL A 115 11.62 -3.80 -9.40
N SER A 116 10.94 -4.94 -9.48
CA SER A 116 9.72 -5.08 -10.28
C SER A 116 8.50 -4.49 -9.56
N LEU A 117 7.42 -4.19 -10.29
CA LEU A 117 6.18 -3.68 -9.66
C LEU A 117 5.59 -4.66 -8.64
N LYS A 118 5.78 -5.96 -8.81
CA LYS A 118 5.34 -6.98 -7.83
C LYS A 118 5.94 -6.78 -6.44
N GLN A 119 7.15 -6.22 -6.35
CA GLN A 119 7.82 -6.02 -5.05
C GLN A 119 7.23 -4.86 -4.24
N PHE A 120 6.42 -4.01 -4.88
CA PHE A 120 5.67 -2.97 -4.17
C PHE A 120 4.42 -3.52 -3.48
N ASP A 121 3.88 -4.66 -3.92
CA ASP A 121 2.72 -5.27 -3.29
C ASP A 121 3.06 -5.80 -1.90
N GLY A 122 2.33 -5.32 -0.90
CA GLY A 122 2.61 -5.58 0.52
C GLY A 122 3.67 -4.66 1.14
N MET A 123 4.26 -3.72 0.40
CA MET A 123 5.30 -2.83 0.93
C MET A 123 4.73 -1.84 1.94
N THR A 124 5.36 -1.75 3.11
CA THR A 124 4.98 -0.85 4.19
C THR A 124 5.90 0.38 4.19
N PHE A 125 5.32 1.57 4.33
CA PHE A 125 6.04 2.84 4.34
C PHE A 125 5.29 3.90 5.13
N ILE A 126 5.90 5.08 5.36
CA ILE A 126 5.25 6.20 6.05
C ILE A 126 4.67 7.16 5.03
N ALA A 127 3.36 7.36 5.10
CA ALA A 127 2.58 8.21 4.22
C ALA A 127 2.10 9.49 4.91
N ARG A 128 2.03 10.57 4.15
CA ARG A 128 1.20 11.72 4.46
C ARG A 128 -0.09 11.60 3.67
N ILE A 129 -1.22 11.48 4.36
CA ILE A 129 -2.53 11.30 3.77
C ILE A 129 -3.18 12.69 3.58
N GLY A 130 -3.73 12.91 2.41
CA GLY A 130 -4.44 14.12 2.06
C GLY A 130 -5.92 13.90 1.81
N ILE A 131 -6.61 14.99 1.49
CA ILE A 131 -7.99 14.99 0.99
C ILE A 131 -7.98 15.68 -0.36
N GLU A 132 -8.46 14.99 -1.38
CA GLU A 132 -8.77 15.55 -2.69
C GLU A 132 -10.26 15.83 -2.76
N ARG A 133 -10.62 17.07 -3.13
CA ARG A 133 -12.02 17.44 -3.32
C ARG A 133 -12.59 16.82 -4.58
N GLY A 134 -13.80 16.33 -4.48
CA GLY A 134 -14.52 15.78 -5.61
C GLY A 134 -14.82 16.84 -6.67
N ASN A 135 -14.49 16.52 -7.91
CA ASN A 135 -14.79 17.37 -9.06
C ASN A 135 -16.28 17.33 -9.42
N ALA A 136 -16.76 18.34 -10.15
CA ALA A 136 -18.10 18.36 -10.70
C ALA A 136 -18.35 17.15 -11.60
N ARG A 137 -19.54 16.55 -11.45
CA ARG A 137 -19.98 15.46 -12.32
C ARG A 137 -20.39 15.99 -13.68
N ASN A 138 -20.08 15.22 -14.73
CA ASN A 138 -20.40 15.62 -16.10
C ASN A 138 -21.92 15.70 -16.40
N ASP A 139 -22.74 15.05 -15.58
CA ASP A 139 -24.20 15.03 -15.70
C ASP A 139 -24.89 16.19 -14.93
N GLY A 140 -24.11 17.08 -14.30
CA GLY A 140 -24.63 18.23 -13.54
C GLY A 140 -25.27 17.86 -12.19
N SER A 141 -25.20 16.62 -11.74
CA SER A 141 -25.82 16.16 -10.47
C SER A 141 -25.04 16.55 -9.22
N GLY A 142 -24.08 17.48 -9.31
CA GLY A 142 -23.25 17.94 -8.20
C GLY A 142 -21.79 17.49 -8.32
N ASN A 143 -21.08 17.37 -7.20
CA ASN A 143 -19.69 16.93 -7.17
C ASN A 143 -19.58 15.47 -6.77
N TRP A 144 -18.49 14.83 -7.20
CA TRP A 144 -18.06 13.58 -6.59
C TRP A 144 -17.72 13.80 -5.12
N PRO A 145 -17.88 12.80 -4.25
CA PRO A 145 -17.46 12.92 -2.86
C PRO A 145 -15.94 13.16 -2.77
N ASP A 146 -15.54 13.90 -1.73
CA ASP A 146 -14.14 14.03 -1.36
C ASP A 146 -13.54 12.64 -1.04
N LYS A 147 -12.26 12.47 -1.29
CA LYS A 147 -11.57 11.20 -1.04
C LYS A 147 -10.20 11.41 -0.39
N ASN A 148 -9.74 10.42 0.36
CA ASN A 148 -8.36 10.38 0.80
C ASN A 148 -7.42 10.03 -0.37
N VAL A 149 -6.24 10.64 -0.34
CA VAL A 149 -5.17 10.45 -1.34
C VAL A 149 -3.82 10.40 -0.65
N LEU A 150 -2.82 9.83 -1.32
CA LEU A 150 -1.42 9.91 -0.91
C LEU A 150 -0.87 11.30 -1.23
N ALA A 151 -0.88 12.20 -0.26
CA ALA A 151 -0.36 13.56 -0.44
C ALA A 151 1.17 13.62 -0.46
N GLY A 152 1.84 12.58 0.03
CA GLY A 152 3.30 12.46 0.00
C GLY A 152 3.80 11.26 0.77
N VAL A 153 5.07 10.96 0.58
CA VAL A 153 5.79 9.89 1.29
C VAL A 153 6.82 10.53 2.21
N ILE A 154 6.91 10.05 3.44
CA ILE A 154 7.89 10.50 4.42
C ILE A 154 9.14 9.63 4.29
N THR A 155 10.23 10.23 3.91
CA THR A 155 11.53 9.59 3.66
C THR A 155 12.51 9.86 4.80
N PRO A 156 13.63 9.12 4.92
CA PRO A 156 14.57 9.20 6.04
C PRO A 156 15.22 10.57 6.30
N ASP A 157 15.14 11.50 5.35
CA ASP A 157 15.57 12.89 5.54
C ASP A 157 14.58 13.76 6.33
N ARG A 158 13.37 13.22 6.62
CA ARG A 158 12.32 13.90 7.37
C ARG A 158 12.31 13.45 8.82
N LYS A 159 12.03 14.37 9.74
CA LYS A 159 12.00 14.11 11.20
C LYS A 159 10.86 13.16 11.62
N GLU A 160 9.81 13.10 10.83
CA GLU A 160 8.64 12.23 11.08
C GLU A 160 8.87 10.78 10.63
N TRP A 161 9.97 10.52 9.91
CA TRP A 161 10.30 9.17 9.47
C TRP A 161 10.79 8.31 10.64
N HIS A 162 10.40 7.05 10.62
CA HIS A 162 10.92 6.00 11.50
C HIS A 162 11.00 4.68 10.71
N PRO A 163 11.89 3.75 11.09
CA PRO A 163 11.94 2.43 10.46
C PRO A 163 10.59 1.72 10.54
N VAL A 164 10.16 1.10 9.46
CA VAL A 164 8.94 0.30 9.39
C VAL A 164 9.29 -1.17 9.19
N GLU A 165 8.53 -2.04 9.86
CA GLU A 165 8.67 -3.48 9.67
C GLU A 165 8.02 -3.86 8.33
N GLN A 166 8.80 -4.50 7.45
CA GLN A 166 8.29 -5.03 6.20
C GLN A 166 7.65 -6.39 6.45
N PRO A 167 6.47 -6.67 5.90
CA PRO A 167 5.94 -8.02 5.93
C PRO A 167 6.92 -8.97 5.23
N PRO A 168 7.01 -10.25 5.65
CA PRO A 168 7.86 -11.20 4.97
C PRO A 168 7.49 -11.23 3.48
N PRO A 169 8.48 -11.34 2.56
CA PRO A 169 8.22 -11.36 1.14
C PRO A 169 7.22 -12.48 0.83
N PHE A 170 6.16 -12.15 0.09
CA PHE A 170 5.15 -13.11 -0.31
C PHE A 170 5.79 -14.14 -1.28
N ASN A 171 6.32 -15.23 -0.74
CA ASN A 171 6.71 -16.40 -1.52
C ASN A 171 5.43 -17.06 -2.04
N GLY A 172 4.92 -16.58 -3.15
CA GLY A 172 3.84 -17.24 -3.87
C GLY A 172 4.27 -18.65 -4.30
N GLY A 173 3.81 -19.65 -3.56
CA GLY A 173 4.01 -21.05 -3.90
C GLY A 173 4.75 -21.87 -2.85
N GLY A 174 4.19 -21.97 -1.65
CA GLY A 174 4.60 -22.97 -0.66
C GLY A 174 3.49 -23.11 0.36
N SER A 175 2.81 -24.25 0.38
CA SER A 175 1.93 -24.64 1.49
C SER A 175 2.64 -24.40 2.82
N PRO A 176 1.96 -23.91 3.86
CA PRO A 176 2.57 -23.80 5.17
C PRO A 176 2.96 -25.21 5.64
N SER A 177 4.26 -25.52 5.56
CA SER A 177 4.80 -26.65 6.26
C SER A 177 4.63 -26.36 7.73
N ALA A 178 3.70 -27.07 8.38
CA ALA A 178 3.46 -27.00 9.81
C ALA A 178 4.81 -27.24 10.51
N ALA A 179 5.38 -26.19 11.07
CA ALA A 179 6.47 -26.31 12.03
C ALA A 179 5.89 -27.03 13.24
N ALA A 180 6.28 -28.30 13.40
CA ALA A 180 5.99 -29.06 14.59
C ALA A 180 6.56 -28.31 15.79
N PRO A 181 5.81 -28.17 16.89
CA PRO A 181 6.34 -27.59 18.11
C PRO A 181 7.45 -28.48 18.64
N SER A 182 8.64 -27.94 18.75
CA SER A 182 9.77 -28.56 19.42
C SER A 182 9.45 -28.67 20.91
N SER A 183 8.85 -29.79 21.33
CA SER A 183 8.61 -30.13 22.72
C SER A 183 9.90 -30.65 23.30
N SER A 184 10.70 -29.77 23.89
CA SER A 184 11.72 -30.15 24.89
C SER A 184 11.12 -30.01 26.28
N ALA A 185 10.31 -30.97 26.68
CA ALA A 185 9.97 -31.14 28.06
C ALA A 185 11.14 -31.85 28.77
N PRO A 186 11.59 -31.37 29.95
CA PRO A 186 12.61 -32.06 30.75
C PRO A 186 12.07 -33.41 31.27
N PRO A 187 12.92 -34.42 31.48
CA PRO A 187 12.49 -35.71 31.98
C PRO A 187 11.91 -35.57 33.40
N ILE A 188 10.71 -36.11 33.60
CA ILE A 188 10.08 -36.23 34.90
C ILE A 188 10.79 -37.37 35.61
N GLU A 189 11.56 -37.05 36.69
CA GLU A 189 12.06 -38.05 37.65
C GLU A 189 10.87 -38.72 38.33
N ARG A 190 10.79 -40.06 38.23
CA ARG A 190 9.82 -40.85 38.98
C ARG A 190 10.22 -40.93 40.43
N PRO A 191 9.31 -40.65 41.38
CA PRO A 191 9.62 -40.87 42.80
C PRO A 191 9.83 -42.36 43.11
N GLY A 192 10.85 -42.67 43.91
CA GLY A 192 11.35 -44.01 44.21
C GLY A 192 10.50 -44.88 45.14
N TRP A 193 9.14 -44.74 45.12
CA TRP A 193 8.27 -45.56 45.98
C TRP A 193 7.36 -46.54 45.18
N ALA A 194 7.57 -46.67 43.88
CA ALA A 194 6.83 -47.61 43.04
C ALA A 194 7.73 -48.78 42.65
N SER A 195 7.93 -49.72 43.59
CA SER A 195 8.37 -51.10 43.38
C SER A 195 7.17 -52.03 43.47
#